data_8e949a5305a600a01ed1e0c16218fe59
#
_entry.id   8e949a5305a600a01ed1e0c16218fe59
#
_cell.length_a   1.000
_cell.length_b   1.000
_cell.length_c   1.000
_cell.angle_alpha   90.00
_cell.angle_beta   90.00
_cell.angle_gamma   90.00
#
_symmetry.space_group_name_H-M   'P 1'
#
loop_
_entity.id
_entity.type
_entity.pdbx_description
1 polymer ?
#
loop_
_entity_poly.entity_id
_entity_poly.type
_entity_poly.pdbx_seq_one_letter_code
_entity_poly.pdbx_strand_id
1 'polypeptide(L)'
;MLKLYDKGVYLLNGTEIVEEKEAVAAKTGKDVTPQEAAKNTMAYNILAAHNTSENMERLQIKFDKLTSHDITFVGIIQTARASGLEKFPIPYVLTNCHNSLCAVGGTINEDDHMFGLTCAKKYGGVYVPPHQAVIHQFAREMLAGGGKMILGSDSHTRYGALGTMAMGEGGPELVKQLLNKTYDIKMPGVVGIY
;
A
#
# COMPACT_ATOMS: atom_id res chain seq x y z
N MET A 1 19.09 -20.79 12.00
CA MET A 1 18.37 -20.83 13.30
C MET A 1 17.58 -19.54 13.44
N LEU A 2 16.28 -19.60 13.72
CA LEU A 2 15.45 -18.39 13.94
C LEU A 2 15.67 -17.92 15.39
N LYS A 3 15.96 -16.63 15.60
CA LYS A 3 16.00 -16.00 16.92
C LYS A 3 14.82 -15.05 17.03
N LEU A 4 14.04 -15.17 18.09
CA LEU A 4 12.92 -14.27 18.41
C LEU A 4 13.34 -13.32 19.54
N TYR A 5 12.90 -12.07 19.43
CA TYR A 5 13.01 -11.07 20.48
C TYR A 5 11.59 -10.67 20.86
N ASP A 6 11.25 -10.80 22.12
CA ASP A 6 9.91 -10.53 22.67
C ASP A 6 9.72 -9.06 23.07
N LYS A 7 10.81 -8.30 23.06
CA LYS A 7 10.85 -6.85 23.29
C LYS A 7 11.52 -6.12 22.13
N GLY A 8 11.35 -4.81 22.06
CA GLY A 8 12.00 -3.99 21.05
C GLY A 8 13.51 -4.10 21.09
N VAL A 9 14.15 -4.08 19.92
CA VAL A 9 15.60 -4.10 19.75
C VAL A 9 16.03 -2.94 18.85
N TYR A 10 17.29 -2.57 18.92
CA TYR A 10 17.91 -1.60 18.02
C TYR A 10 18.62 -2.33 16.88
N LEU A 11 18.48 -1.82 15.67
CA LEU A 11 19.26 -2.26 14.51
C LEU A 11 20.26 -1.16 14.16
N LEU A 12 21.54 -1.37 14.49
CA LEU A 12 22.60 -0.41 14.22
C LEU A 12 23.11 -0.56 12.79
N ASN A 13 23.16 0.56 12.07
CA ASN A 13 23.65 0.64 10.69
C ASN A 13 23.05 -0.40 9.72
N GLY A 14 21.86 -0.91 10.04
CA GLY A 14 21.17 -1.92 9.24
C GLY A 14 21.79 -3.33 9.32
N THR A 15 22.75 -3.59 10.21
CA THR A 15 23.51 -4.84 10.22
C THR A 15 23.64 -5.48 11.60
N GLU A 16 23.50 -4.75 12.67
CA GLU A 16 23.74 -5.27 14.02
C GLU A 16 22.53 -5.08 14.92
N ILE A 17 22.02 -6.18 15.50
CA ILE A 17 20.94 -6.16 16.47
C ILE A 17 21.54 -5.97 17.88
N VAL A 18 21.06 -4.97 18.61
CA VAL A 18 21.45 -4.64 19.99
C VAL A 18 20.19 -4.57 20.85
N GLU A 19 20.21 -5.25 21.99
CA GLU A 19 19.05 -5.35 22.89
C GLU A 19 19.00 -4.22 23.92
N GLU A 20 20.16 -3.77 24.40
CA GLU A 20 20.25 -2.84 25.52
C GLU A 20 20.67 -1.42 25.06
N LYS A 21 20.00 -0.41 25.60
CA LYS A 21 20.22 1.00 25.29
C LYS A 21 21.67 1.44 25.59
N GLU A 22 22.21 0.97 26.69
CA GLU A 22 23.59 1.29 27.14
C GLU A 22 24.64 0.80 26.13
N ALA A 23 24.39 -0.35 25.52
CA ALA A 23 25.24 -0.89 24.46
C ALA A 23 25.16 -0.05 23.17
N VAL A 24 23.99 0.52 22.87
CA VAL A 24 23.83 1.48 21.76
C VAL A 24 24.63 2.74 22.03
N ALA A 25 24.51 3.30 23.22
CA ALA A 25 25.27 4.52 23.62
C ALA A 25 26.76 4.29 23.54
N ALA A 26 27.25 3.15 24.05
CA ALA A 26 28.67 2.78 24.00
C ALA A 26 29.22 2.67 22.56
N LYS A 27 28.39 2.16 21.61
CA LYS A 27 28.81 1.97 20.20
C LYS A 27 28.69 3.23 19.36
N THR A 28 27.68 4.06 19.64
CA THR A 28 27.31 5.19 18.76
C THR A 28 27.72 6.56 19.37
N GLY A 29 28.03 6.62 20.67
CA GLY A 29 28.21 7.86 21.39
C GLY A 29 26.93 8.66 21.63
N LYS A 30 25.75 8.07 21.34
CA LYS A 30 24.45 8.74 21.43
C LYS A 30 23.54 7.99 22.39
N ASP A 31 22.98 8.73 23.33
CA ASP A 31 21.90 8.23 24.19
C ASP A 31 20.57 8.39 23.47
N VAL A 32 20.06 7.29 22.91
CA VAL A 32 18.85 7.26 22.10
C VAL A 32 17.79 6.41 22.78
N THR A 33 16.64 7.00 23.08
CA THR A 33 15.51 6.26 23.62
C THR A 33 14.85 5.37 22.55
N PRO A 34 14.13 4.30 22.92
CA PRO A 34 13.40 3.48 21.96
C PRO A 34 12.42 4.29 21.10
N GLN A 35 11.77 5.30 21.68
CA GLN A 35 10.84 6.19 20.98
C GLN A 35 11.53 7.07 19.93
N GLU A 36 12.72 7.54 20.22
CA GLU A 36 13.54 8.30 19.27
C GLU A 36 14.10 7.40 18.19
N ALA A 37 14.57 6.21 18.54
CA ALA A 37 15.05 5.23 17.57
C ALA A 37 13.94 4.80 16.59
N ALA A 38 12.71 4.60 17.07
CA ALA A 38 11.56 4.24 16.24
C ALA A 38 11.30 5.25 15.12
N LYS A 39 11.54 6.55 15.35
CA LYS A 39 11.38 7.62 14.34
C LYS A 39 12.39 7.50 13.18
N ASN A 40 13.45 6.73 13.33
CA ASN A 40 14.43 6.48 12.28
C ASN A 40 14.11 5.23 11.45
N THR A 41 13.01 4.53 11.73
CA THR A 41 12.58 3.38 10.93
C THR A 41 11.93 3.81 9.62
N MET A 42 12.08 3.00 8.57
CA MET A 42 11.40 3.23 7.29
C MET A 42 9.89 3.28 7.48
N ALA A 43 9.32 2.40 8.29
CA ALA A 43 7.88 2.34 8.54
C ALA A 43 7.37 3.65 9.15
N TYR A 44 8.03 4.17 10.19
CA TYR A 44 7.65 5.45 10.79
C TYR A 44 7.72 6.59 9.79
N ASN A 45 8.82 6.69 9.04
CA ASN A 45 9.02 7.78 8.08
C ASN A 45 7.99 7.74 6.94
N ILE A 46 7.66 6.55 6.44
CA ILE A 46 6.63 6.41 5.39
C ILE A 46 5.26 6.82 5.94
N LEU A 47 4.87 6.34 7.11
CA LEU A 47 3.60 6.70 7.73
C LEU A 47 3.52 8.20 8.05
N ALA A 48 4.58 8.78 8.59
CA ALA A 48 4.63 10.21 8.88
C ALA A 48 4.50 11.07 7.62
N ALA A 49 5.16 10.67 6.53
CA ALA A 49 5.10 11.40 5.26
C ALA A 49 3.72 11.36 4.59
N HIS A 50 2.90 10.35 4.88
CA HIS A 50 1.56 10.17 4.31
C HIS A 50 0.43 10.53 5.28
N ASN A 51 0.76 10.84 6.52
CA ASN A 51 -0.21 11.30 7.51
C ASN A 51 -0.57 12.76 7.27
N THR A 52 -1.85 13.04 7.04
CA THR A 52 -2.35 14.41 6.84
C THR A 52 -2.78 15.08 8.15
N SER A 53 -2.75 14.35 9.26
CA SER A 53 -3.02 14.89 10.60
C SER A 53 -1.72 15.17 11.35
N GLU A 54 -1.75 16.05 12.35
CA GLU A 54 -0.63 16.27 13.25
C GLU A 54 -0.50 15.17 14.32
N ASN A 55 -1.52 14.31 14.45
CA ASN A 55 -1.56 13.26 15.46
C ASN A 55 -0.88 11.99 14.95
N MET A 56 0.24 11.60 15.57
CA MET A 56 0.98 10.39 15.22
C MET A 56 0.45 9.11 15.92
N GLU A 57 -0.52 9.21 16.81
CA GLU A 57 -1.19 8.04 17.40
C GLU A 57 -2.40 7.60 16.57
N ARG A 58 -3.06 8.58 15.90
CA ARG A 58 -4.21 8.37 15.01
C ARG A 58 -3.93 9.01 13.67
N LEU A 59 -3.50 8.18 12.75
CA LEU A 59 -3.06 8.62 11.44
C LEU A 59 -4.25 8.79 10.49
N GLN A 60 -4.18 9.79 9.63
CA GLN A 60 -5.08 10.04 8.51
C GLN A 60 -4.31 9.93 7.20
N ILE A 61 -4.20 8.72 6.69
CA ILE A 61 -3.30 8.39 5.59
C ILE A 61 -3.91 8.73 4.23
N LYS A 62 -3.08 9.33 3.37
CA LYS A 62 -3.29 9.46 1.92
C LYS A 62 -2.28 8.58 1.20
N PHE A 63 -2.76 7.76 0.27
CA PHE A 63 -1.91 6.89 -0.53
C PHE A 63 -1.41 7.61 -1.80
N ASP A 64 -0.23 7.20 -2.29
CA ASP A 64 0.31 7.70 -3.55
C ASP A 64 -0.38 7.09 -4.78
N LYS A 65 -0.79 5.82 -4.68
CA LYS A 65 -1.29 5.03 -5.80
C LYS A 65 -2.31 4.00 -5.33
N LEU A 66 -3.25 3.67 -6.22
CA LEU A 66 -4.23 2.59 -6.02
C LEU A 66 -4.03 1.50 -7.07
N THR A 67 -4.36 0.27 -6.70
CA THR A 67 -4.37 -0.87 -7.63
C THR A 67 -5.52 -1.81 -7.31
N SER A 68 -6.18 -2.32 -8.36
CA SER A 68 -7.28 -3.28 -8.24
C SER A 68 -7.27 -4.26 -9.39
N HIS A 69 -7.96 -5.36 -9.20
CA HIS A 69 -8.19 -6.35 -10.25
C HIS A 69 -9.68 -6.39 -10.66
N ASP A 70 -9.95 -7.08 -11.74
CA ASP A 70 -11.24 -7.17 -12.40
C ASP A 70 -12.41 -7.60 -11.51
N ILE A 71 -12.19 -8.47 -10.52
CA ILE A 71 -13.24 -8.86 -9.56
C ILE A 71 -13.67 -7.68 -8.68
N THR A 72 -12.79 -6.72 -8.40
CA THR A 72 -13.05 -5.69 -7.39
C THR A 72 -13.25 -4.29 -7.95
N PHE A 73 -12.55 -3.91 -9.04
CA PHE A 73 -12.62 -2.52 -9.51
C PHE A 73 -14.02 -2.11 -9.99
N VAL A 74 -14.82 -3.03 -10.51
CA VAL A 74 -16.17 -2.73 -10.99
C VAL A 74 -17.02 -2.16 -9.86
N GLY A 75 -17.15 -2.88 -8.75
CA GLY A 75 -17.92 -2.42 -7.59
C GLY A 75 -17.35 -1.16 -6.94
N ILE A 76 -16.02 -1.04 -6.86
CA ILE A 76 -15.34 0.14 -6.33
C ILE A 76 -15.70 1.39 -7.14
N ILE A 77 -15.55 1.31 -8.47
CA ILE A 77 -15.80 2.47 -9.34
C ILE A 77 -17.30 2.80 -9.41
N GLN A 78 -18.18 1.81 -9.42
CA GLN A 78 -19.63 2.04 -9.37
C GLN A 78 -20.02 2.77 -8.08
N THR A 79 -19.51 2.34 -6.94
CA THR A 79 -19.76 3.00 -5.65
C THR A 79 -19.21 4.42 -5.62
N ALA A 80 -18.00 4.62 -6.10
CA ALA A 80 -17.39 5.95 -6.17
C ALA A 80 -18.18 6.89 -7.10
N ARG A 81 -18.66 6.38 -8.27
CA ARG A 81 -19.52 7.14 -9.18
C ARG A 81 -20.82 7.58 -8.52
N ALA A 82 -21.50 6.67 -7.83
CA ALA A 82 -22.72 6.97 -7.10
C ALA A 82 -22.50 8.01 -5.98
N SER A 83 -21.25 8.16 -5.55
CA SER A 83 -20.82 9.08 -4.51
C SER A 83 -20.16 10.35 -5.04
N GLY A 84 -20.23 10.63 -6.33
CA GLY A 84 -19.77 11.88 -6.94
C GLY A 84 -18.35 11.85 -7.52
N LEU A 85 -17.82 10.69 -7.89
CA LEU A 85 -16.52 10.59 -8.56
C LEU A 85 -16.53 11.31 -9.92
N GLU A 86 -15.67 12.30 -10.09
CA GLU A 86 -15.49 13.03 -11.35
C GLU A 86 -14.21 12.59 -12.10
N LYS A 87 -13.14 12.34 -11.35
CA LYS A 87 -11.82 11.94 -11.87
C LYS A 87 -11.08 11.15 -10.79
N PHE A 88 -10.19 10.24 -11.17
CA PHE A 88 -9.28 9.62 -10.21
C PHE A 88 -8.29 10.66 -9.66
N PRO A 89 -8.28 10.93 -8.34
CA PRO A 89 -7.45 11.98 -7.76
C PRO A 89 -5.97 11.61 -7.70
N ILE A 90 -5.68 10.31 -7.71
CA ILE A 90 -4.33 9.72 -7.69
C ILE A 90 -4.26 8.61 -8.74
N PRO A 91 -3.06 8.20 -9.18
CA PRO A 91 -2.91 7.09 -10.12
C PRO A 91 -3.63 5.83 -9.65
N TYR A 92 -4.54 5.33 -10.45
CA TYR A 92 -5.28 4.10 -10.19
C TYR A 92 -5.08 3.11 -11.34
N VAL A 93 -4.57 1.93 -10.99
CA VAL A 93 -4.27 0.85 -11.95
C VAL A 93 -5.35 -0.21 -11.85
N LEU A 94 -5.96 -0.50 -12.99
CA LEU A 94 -7.01 -1.49 -13.18
C LEU A 94 -6.43 -2.68 -13.94
N THR A 95 -6.20 -3.81 -13.26
CA THR A 95 -5.62 -5.02 -13.86
C THR A 95 -6.68 -6.08 -14.11
N ASN A 96 -6.56 -6.82 -15.20
CA ASN A 96 -7.50 -7.87 -15.58
C ASN A 96 -6.81 -9.24 -15.45
N CYS A 97 -6.58 -9.66 -14.20
CA CYS A 97 -5.74 -10.81 -13.92
C CYS A 97 -6.44 -11.96 -13.17
N HIS A 98 -7.62 -11.76 -12.61
CA HIS A 98 -8.37 -12.80 -11.89
C HIS A 98 -9.37 -13.51 -12.82
N ASN A 99 -10.10 -12.74 -13.61
CA ASN A 99 -11.07 -13.25 -14.58
C ASN A 99 -10.54 -13.12 -16.02
N SER A 100 -9.26 -13.29 -16.22
CA SER A 100 -8.61 -13.16 -17.53
C SER A 100 -8.91 -14.33 -18.51
N LEU A 101 -9.93 -15.12 -18.24
CA LEU A 101 -10.32 -16.29 -19.03
C LEU A 101 -11.08 -15.91 -20.31
N CYS A 102 -10.55 -14.97 -21.08
CA CYS A 102 -11.14 -14.53 -22.35
C CYS A 102 -11.36 -15.69 -23.34
N ALA A 103 -10.63 -16.79 -23.18
CA ALA A 103 -10.78 -17.97 -24.03
C ALA A 103 -11.99 -18.85 -23.68
N VAL A 104 -12.66 -18.63 -22.57
CA VAL A 104 -13.79 -19.44 -22.11
C VAL A 104 -15.14 -18.90 -22.58
N GLY A 105 -15.16 -17.72 -23.23
CA GLY A 105 -16.35 -17.15 -23.83
C GLY A 105 -17.42 -16.68 -22.85
N GLY A 106 -17.00 -16.23 -21.66
CA GLY A 106 -17.89 -15.66 -20.67
C GLY A 106 -18.08 -14.15 -20.88
N THR A 107 -19.25 -13.72 -21.30
CA THR A 107 -19.56 -12.30 -21.56
C THR A 107 -19.40 -11.42 -20.32
N ILE A 108 -19.66 -11.95 -19.12
CA ILE A 108 -19.54 -11.20 -17.85
C ILE A 108 -18.12 -10.69 -17.64
N ASN A 109 -17.12 -11.54 -17.86
CA ASN A 109 -15.73 -11.14 -17.67
C ASN A 109 -15.29 -10.10 -18.72
N GLU A 110 -15.76 -10.26 -19.95
CA GLU A 110 -15.49 -9.30 -21.03
C GLU A 110 -16.15 -7.94 -20.74
N ASP A 111 -17.36 -7.94 -20.20
CA ASP A 111 -18.06 -6.72 -19.77
C ASP A 111 -17.29 -6.00 -18.66
N ASP A 112 -16.76 -6.73 -17.68
CA ASP A 112 -15.91 -6.17 -16.61
C ASP A 112 -14.62 -5.55 -17.19
N HIS A 113 -13.99 -6.21 -18.16
CA HIS A 113 -12.80 -5.70 -18.85
C HIS A 113 -13.12 -4.44 -19.66
N MET A 114 -14.22 -4.43 -20.38
CA MET A 114 -14.68 -3.24 -21.12
C MET A 114 -15.06 -2.10 -20.18
N PHE A 115 -15.67 -2.40 -19.05
CA PHE A 115 -15.96 -1.43 -18.00
C PHE A 115 -14.64 -0.82 -17.47
N GLY A 116 -13.64 -1.64 -17.13
CA GLY A 116 -12.34 -1.18 -16.68
C GLY A 116 -11.64 -0.27 -17.69
N LEU A 117 -11.62 -0.66 -18.97
CA LEU A 117 -11.02 0.13 -20.05
C LEU A 117 -11.72 1.48 -20.21
N THR A 118 -13.05 1.48 -20.24
CA THR A 118 -13.82 2.72 -20.41
C THR A 118 -13.70 3.65 -19.20
N CYS A 119 -13.67 3.08 -18.00
CA CYS A 119 -13.46 3.84 -16.77
C CYS A 119 -12.03 4.45 -16.70
N ALA A 120 -11.00 3.68 -17.06
CA ALA A 120 -9.63 4.20 -17.12
C ALA A 120 -9.52 5.40 -18.09
N LYS A 121 -10.14 5.29 -19.27
CA LYS A 121 -10.20 6.41 -20.24
C LYS A 121 -10.98 7.61 -19.68
N LYS A 122 -12.14 7.36 -19.07
CA LYS A 122 -13.02 8.42 -18.58
C LYS A 122 -12.43 9.16 -17.37
N TYR A 123 -11.87 8.43 -16.40
CA TYR A 123 -11.45 8.98 -15.11
C TYR A 123 -9.95 9.20 -15.00
N GLY A 124 -9.14 8.82 -16.01
CA GLY A 124 -7.70 9.04 -16.05
C GLY A 124 -6.88 7.95 -15.35
N GLY A 125 -7.33 6.69 -15.41
CA GLY A 125 -6.63 5.54 -14.85
C GLY A 125 -5.67 4.86 -15.83
N VAL A 126 -4.97 3.85 -15.32
CA VAL A 126 -4.12 2.94 -16.11
C VAL A 126 -4.85 1.61 -16.25
N TYR A 127 -5.06 1.17 -17.47
CA TYR A 127 -5.68 -0.12 -17.77
C TYR A 127 -4.61 -1.14 -18.17
N VAL A 128 -4.56 -2.28 -17.49
CA VAL A 128 -3.69 -3.41 -17.82
C VAL A 128 -4.56 -4.53 -18.40
N PRO A 129 -4.42 -4.85 -19.69
CA PRO A 129 -5.23 -5.88 -20.33
C PRO A 129 -5.06 -7.27 -19.72
N PRO A 130 -6.04 -8.19 -19.95
CA PRO A 130 -5.86 -9.59 -19.57
C PRO A 130 -4.62 -10.21 -20.24
N HIS A 131 -4.04 -11.21 -19.59
CA HIS A 131 -2.83 -11.95 -20.03
C HIS A 131 -1.54 -11.14 -20.11
N GLN A 132 -1.53 -9.88 -19.70
CA GLN A 132 -0.32 -9.05 -19.74
C GLN A 132 0.47 -9.11 -18.45
N ALA A 133 -0.19 -8.96 -17.31
CA ALA A 133 0.45 -9.05 -16.00
C ALA A 133 -0.56 -9.34 -14.89
N VAL A 134 -0.13 -10.04 -13.84
CA VAL A 134 -0.88 -10.09 -12.58
C VAL A 134 -0.69 -8.78 -11.81
N ILE A 135 -1.71 -8.39 -11.02
CA ILE A 135 -1.73 -7.15 -10.24
C ILE A 135 -0.46 -6.93 -9.43
N HIS A 136 0.03 -7.97 -8.73
CA HIS A 136 1.16 -7.82 -7.81
C HIS A 136 2.49 -7.70 -8.54
N GLN A 137 2.66 -8.37 -9.67
CA GLN A 137 3.85 -8.23 -10.50
C GLN A 137 3.89 -6.82 -11.10
N PHE A 138 2.80 -6.38 -11.72
CA PHE A 138 2.71 -5.03 -12.28
C PHE A 138 2.99 -3.97 -11.20
N ALA A 139 2.39 -4.12 -10.01
CA ALA A 139 2.59 -3.15 -8.94
C ALA A 139 4.03 -3.09 -8.42
N ARG A 140 4.72 -4.24 -8.30
CA ARG A 140 6.13 -4.28 -7.90
C ARG A 140 7.04 -3.64 -8.93
N GLU A 141 6.79 -3.88 -10.21
CA GLU A 141 7.65 -3.40 -11.29
C GLU A 141 7.39 -1.95 -11.68
N MET A 142 6.13 -1.51 -11.62
CA MET A 142 5.71 -0.21 -12.16
C MET A 142 5.29 0.81 -11.11
N LEU A 143 4.87 0.37 -9.92
CA LEU A 143 4.30 1.25 -8.91
C LEU A 143 5.18 1.39 -7.66
N ALA A 144 5.88 0.33 -7.26
CA ALA A 144 6.70 0.31 -6.06
C ALA A 144 7.87 1.30 -6.15
N GLY A 145 8.30 1.81 -5.01
CA GLY A 145 9.43 2.72 -4.90
C GLY A 145 9.68 3.14 -3.46
N GLY A 146 10.89 3.57 -3.17
CA GLY A 146 11.28 3.98 -1.82
C GLY A 146 10.36 5.06 -1.26
N GLY A 147 9.85 4.86 -0.06
CA GLY A 147 9.00 5.80 0.63
C GLY A 147 7.56 5.90 0.11
N LYS A 148 7.14 5.05 -0.84
CA LYS A 148 5.78 5.10 -1.41
C LYS A 148 4.78 4.28 -0.61
N MET A 149 3.51 4.72 -0.64
CA MET A 149 2.37 3.96 -0.11
C MET A 149 1.39 3.60 -1.23
N ILE A 150 1.04 2.31 -1.29
CA ILE A 150 0.11 1.76 -2.28
C ILE A 150 -1.04 1.08 -1.55
N LEU A 151 -2.28 1.42 -1.94
CA LEU A 151 -3.48 0.71 -1.47
C LEU A 151 -4.04 -0.15 -2.60
N GLY A 152 -4.27 -1.41 -2.30
CA GLY A 152 -4.85 -2.35 -3.25
C GLY A 152 -6.11 -3.02 -2.72
N SER A 153 -7.00 -3.40 -3.62
CA SER A 153 -8.22 -4.13 -3.29
C SER A 153 -8.02 -5.65 -3.17
N ASP A 154 -6.79 -6.10 -3.23
CA ASP A 154 -6.40 -7.49 -3.04
C ASP A 154 -5.63 -7.67 -1.74
N SER A 155 -5.95 -8.71 -0.96
CA SER A 155 -5.32 -8.99 0.33
C SER A 155 -3.82 -9.30 0.25
N HIS A 156 -3.30 -9.66 -0.93
CA HIS A 156 -1.87 -9.89 -1.19
C HIS A 156 -1.12 -8.61 -1.61
N THR A 157 -1.73 -7.44 -1.50
CA THR A 157 -1.06 -6.15 -1.71
C THR A 157 -0.04 -5.91 -0.60
N ARG A 158 1.19 -6.43 -0.80
CA ARG A 158 2.29 -6.45 0.17
C ARG A 158 3.60 -6.28 -0.59
N TYR A 159 3.94 -5.03 -0.92
CA TYR A 159 5.10 -4.71 -1.77
C TYR A 159 6.23 -4.09 -0.96
N GLY A 160 6.59 -4.70 0.16
CA GLY A 160 7.67 -4.23 1.04
C GLY A 160 9.06 -4.17 0.38
N ALA A 161 9.21 -4.80 -0.79
CA ALA A 161 10.40 -4.64 -1.61
C ALA A 161 10.58 -3.18 -2.04
N LEU A 162 11.82 -2.75 -2.20
CA LEU A 162 12.18 -1.40 -2.62
C LEU A 162 11.71 -0.28 -1.67
N GLY A 163 11.48 -0.60 -0.40
CA GLY A 163 11.07 0.38 0.61
C GLY A 163 9.65 0.93 0.41
N THR A 164 8.78 0.19 -0.22
CA THR A 164 7.36 0.52 -0.41
C THR A 164 6.53 -0.01 0.77
N MET A 165 5.59 0.77 1.26
CA MET A 165 4.54 0.30 2.15
C MET A 165 3.27 0.05 1.34
N ALA A 166 2.86 -1.21 1.23
CA ALA A 166 1.65 -1.58 0.50
C ALA A 166 0.65 -2.26 1.43
N MET A 167 -0.61 -1.88 1.29
CA MET A 167 -1.71 -2.35 2.12
C MET A 167 -2.83 -2.89 1.24
N GLY A 168 -3.32 -4.09 1.56
CA GLY A 168 -4.49 -4.68 0.92
C GLY A 168 -5.70 -4.49 1.80
N GLU A 169 -6.75 -3.89 1.23
CA GLU A 169 -7.98 -3.56 1.93
C GLU A 169 -9.23 -3.86 1.08
N GLY A 170 -10.39 -3.81 1.71
CA GLY A 170 -11.65 -3.92 1.01
C GLY A 170 -11.98 -2.70 0.14
N GLY A 171 -12.90 -2.88 -0.79
CA GLY A 171 -13.36 -1.84 -1.71
C GLY A 171 -13.73 -0.50 -1.08
N PRO A 172 -14.41 -0.46 0.08
CA PRO A 172 -14.78 0.81 0.73
C PRO A 172 -13.59 1.73 1.03
N GLU A 173 -12.43 1.19 1.38
CA GLU A 173 -11.24 2.01 1.65
C GLU A 173 -10.67 2.64 0.37
N LEU A 174 -10.71 1.91 -0.75
CA LEU A 174 -10.34 2.48 -2.04
C LEU A 174 -11.33 3.56 -2.49
N VAL A 175 -12.63 3.36 -2.27
CA VAL A 175 -13.66 4.39 -2.54
C VAL A 175 -13.37 5.67 -1.76
N LYS A 176 -12.99 5.57 -0.49
CA LYS A 176 -12.59 6.74 0.31
C LYS A 176 -11.43 7.51 -0.35
N GLN A 177 -10.40 6.80 -0.81
CA GLN A 177 -9.27 7.45 -1.49
C GLN A 177 -9.70 8.11 -2.81
N LEU A 178 -10.56 7.43 -3.60
CA LEU A 178 -11.12 7.98 -4.84
C LEU A 178 -11.97 9.25 -4.61
N LEU A 179 -12.55 9.39 -3.43
CA LEU A 179 -13.32 10.56 -3.00
C LEU A 179 -12.48 11.57 -2.17
N ASN A 180 -11.17 11.51 -2.25
CA ASN A 180 -10.24 12.38 -1.51
C ASN A 180 -10.37 12.30 0.03
N LYS A 181 -10.91 11.21 0.57
CA LYS A 181 -10.96 10.96 2.01
C LYS A 181 -9.69 10.22 2.48
N THR A 182 -9.49 10.15 3.78
CA THR A 182 -8.35 9.50 4.40
C THR A 182 -8.62 8.04 4.78
N TYR A 183 -7.55 7.29 4.94
CA TYR A 183 -7.55 5.99 5.60
C TYR A 183 -7.11 6.18 7.05
N ASP A 184 -8.03 5.98 7.97
CA ASP A 184 -7.83 6.33 9.37
C ASP A 184 -7.43 5.09 10.17
N ILE A 185 -6.22 5.11 10.74
CA ILE A 185 -5.69 4.00 11.53
C ILE A 185 -4.99 4.50 12.79
N LYS A 186 -4.89 3.64 13.79
CA LYS A 186 -3.95 3.86 14.89
C LYS A 186 -2.54 3.58 14.40
N MET A 187 -1.55 4.30 14.96
CA MET A 187 -0.14 3.99 14.67
C MET A 187 0.13 2.52 14.98
N PRO A 188 0.52 1.72 13.98
CA PRO A 188 0.74 0.30 14.17
C PRO A 188 2.04 0.01 14.92
N GLY A 189 2.07 -1.11 15.65
CA GLY A 189 3.33 -1.69 16.11
C GLY A 189 4.11 -2.25 14.90
N VAL A 190 5.43 -2.08 14.92
CA VAL A 190 6.30 -2.54 13.84
C VAL A 190 7.10 -3.74 14.29
N VAL A 191 6.98 -4.85 13.57
CA VAL A 191 7.79 -6.06 13.74
C VAL A 191 8.87 -6.07 12.66
N GLY A 192 10.14 -6.07 13.08
CA GLY A 192 11.27 -6.21 12.19
C GLY A 192 11.57 -7.68 11.88
N ILE A 193 11.84 -7.98 10.62
CA ILE A 193 12.37 -9.27 10.17
C ILE A 193 13.73 -8.99 9.55
N TYR A 194 14.79 -9.58 10.15
CA TYR A 194 16.18 -9.36 9.74
C TYR A 194 16.86 -10.67 9.39
#